data_c3f0dc88e26ac4cfe32a3fb5f62ee12a
#
_entry.id   c3f0dc88e26ac4cfe32a3fb5f62ee12a
#
_cell.length_a   1.000
_cell.length_b   1.000
_cell.length_c   1.000
_cell.angle_alpha   90.00
_cell.angle_beta   90.00
_cell.angle_gamma   90.00
#
_symmetry.space_group_name_H-M   'P 1'
#
loop_
_entity.id
_entity.type
_entity.pdbx_description
1 polymer ?
#
loop_
_entity_poly.entity_id
_entity_poly.type
_entity_poly.pdbx_seq_one_letter_code
_entity_poly.pdbx_strand_id
1 'polypeptide(L)'
;MFCCNRFFNLNTSCVPTCTTTCGPTVVVTCNDCCARVCSNVTFTVTITNTATCTINCASLHVLLPRAFCFNRGTVTVNGTAQEDTVPECINIGTIEPSATVTVTYRVTIMECKRYTYTKAILRGVVCCCCENKNVCIPSNNCCLQICCCCGNSTTTETTPTTPEAPNTGTT
;
A
#
# COMPACT_ATOMS: atom_id res chain seq x y z
N MET A 1 -16.75 15.69 -13.27
CA MET A 1 -15.78 16.78 -13.57
C MET A 1 -14.42 16.31 -13.05
N PHE A 2 -13.52 15.89 -13.95
CA PHE A 2 -12.30 15.20 -13.58
C PHE A 2 -11.25 16.19 -13.05
N CYS A 3 -10.96 16.18 -11.75
CA CYS A 3 -9.92 17.02 -11.13
C CYS A 3 -8.49 16.60 -11.48
N CYS A 4 -8.27 15.44 -12.10
CA CYS A 4 -6.92 14.93 -12.40
C CYS A 4 -6.25 15.55 -13.64
N ASN A 5 -6.91 16.46 -14.38
CA ASN A 5 -6.41 16.97 -15.67
C ASN A 5 -5.56 18.24 -15.57
N ARG A 6 -5.10 18.63 -14.39
CA ARG A 6 -4.05 19.65 -14.27
C ARG A 6 -2.72 18.96 -14.11
N PHE A 7 -1.88 19.07 -15.13
CA PHE A 7 -0.46 18.76 -15.09
C PHE A 7 0.17 19.45 -13.87
N PHE A 8 0.25 18.72 -12.74
CA PHE A 8 1.08 19.17 -11.65
C PHE A 8 2.53 18.97 -12.10
N ASN A 9 3.22 20.08 -12.31
CA ASN A 9 4.64 20.08 -12.60
C ASN A 9 5.36 19.27 -11.53
N LEU A 10 5.98 18.14 -11.91
CA LEU A 10 6.64 17.19 -11.01
C LEU A 10 7.84 17.77 -10.24
N ASN A 11 8.19 19.05 -10.52
CA ASN A 11 9.29 19.76 -9.89
C ASN A 11 8.90 20.65 -8.72
N THR A 12 7.64 20.65 -8.30
CA THR A 12 7.28 21.41 -7.10
C THR A 12 7.72 20.60 -5.89
N SER A 13 8.84 21.00 -5.30
CA SER A 13 9.28 20.57 -3.98
C SER A 13 8.07 20.64 -3.02
N CYS A 14 7.59 19.49 -2.53
CA CYS A 14 6.58 19.45 -1.49
C CYS A 14 7.23 19.98 -0.21
N VAL A 15 7.19 21.28 -0.01
CA VAL A 15 7.59 21.88 1.26
C VAL A 15 6.41 21.68 2.22
N PRO A 16 6.57 20.94 3.31
CA PRO A 16 5.52 20.83 4.33
C PRO A 16 5.46 22.17 5.08
N THR A 17 4.66 23.11 4.60
CA THR A 17 4.38 24.35 5.30
C THR A 17 3.03 24.25 6.00
N CYS A 18 2.94 23.35 6.98
CA CYS A 18 1.90 23.45 8.00
C CYS A 18 2.56 23.29 9.35
N THR A 19 2.86 24.40 10.00
CA THR A 19 3.38 24.49 11.38
C THR A 19 2.25 24.48 12.42
N THR A 20 1.15 23.81 12.15
CA THR A 20 0.10 23.58 13.15
C THR A 20 0.02 22.09 13.47
N THR A 21 0.05 21.80 14.74
CA THR A 21 0.06 20.49 15.40
C THR A 21 -1.14 19.58 15.06
N CYS A 22 -2.00 19.95 14.13
CA CYS A 22 -3.21 19.26 13.69
C CYS A 22 -3.32 19.34 12.16
N GLY A 23 -2.50 18.58 11.47
CA GLY A 23 -2.61 18.39 10.00
C GLY A 23 -3.23 17.03 9.68
N PRO A 24 -3.79 16.85 8.47
CA PRO A 24 -4.31 15.54 8.08
C PRO A 24 -3.24 14.47 8.17
N THR A 25 -3.66 13.27 8.55
CA THR A 25 -2.78 12.09 8.67
C THR A 25 -3.06 11.11 7.55
N VAL A 26 -2.02 10.47 7.05
CA VAL A 26 -2.10 9.42 6.02
C VAL A 26 -1.34 8.21 6.51
N VAL A 27 -2.03 7.08 6.65
CA VAL A 27 -1.44 5.83 7.14
C VAL A 27 -1.65 4.74 6.11
N VAL A 28 -0.56 4.07 5.70
CA VAL A 28 -0.60 2.89 4.83
C VAL A 28 -0.36 1.64 5.66
N THR A 29 -1.23 0.66 5.47
CA THR A 29 -1.11 -0.68 6.05
C THR A 29 -1.28 -1.74 4.97
N CYS A 30 -0.85 -2.95 5.22
CA CYS A 30 -1.10 -4.10 4.36
C CYS A 30 -1.81 -5.20 5.18
N ASN A 31 -2.60 -6.01 4.50
CA ASN A 31 -3.32 -7.13 5.12
C ASN A 31 -2.39 -8.26 5.59
N ASP A 32 -1.21 -8.36 4.98
CA ASP A 32 -0.20 -9.37 5.30
C ASP A 32 1.14 -8.72 5.64
N CYS A 33 1.83 -9.25 6.64
CA CYS A 33 3.20 -8.83 6.96
C CYS A 33 4.25 -9.57 6.11
N CYS A 34 3.87 -10.71 5.50
CA CYS A 34 4.72 -11.57 4.68
C CYS A 34 3.93 -12.08 3.47
N ALA A 35 4.50 -11.98 2.28
CA ALA A 35 3.89 -12.44 1.04
C ALA A 35 4.88 -13.23 0.18
N ARG A 36 4.37 -13.98 -0.81
CA ARG A 36 5.18 -14.75 -1.77
C ARG A 36 5.17 -14.07 -3.13
N VAL A 37 6.18 -14.35 -3.94
CA VAL A 37 6.16 -13.97 -5.36
C VAL A 37 4.92 -14.57 -6.03
N CYS A 38 4.31 -13.84 -6.95
CA CYS A 38 3.05 -14.13 -7.63
C CYS A 38 1.81 -14.13 -6.72
N SER A 39 1.91 -13.78 -5.44
CA SER A 39 0.72 -13.56 -4.60
C SER A 39 0.19 -12.14 -4.71
N ASN A 40 -1.09 -11.98 -4.36
CA ASN A 40 -1.74 -10.67 -4.28
C ASN A 40 -1.74 -10.18 -2.83
N VAL A 41 -1.42 -8.90 -2.65
CA VAL A 41 -1.46 -8.21 -1.37
C VAL A 41 -2.40 -7.02 -1.48
N THR A 42 -3.23 -6.82 -0.46
CA THR A 42 -4.12 -5.66 -0.36
C THR A 42 -3.50 -4.63 0.57
N PHE A 43 -3.36 -3.41 0.08
CA PHE A 43 -2.98 -2.26 0.88
C PHE A 43 -4.21 -1.43 1.21
N THR A 44 -4.20 -0.88 2.41
CA THR A 44 -5.21 0.04 2.90
C THR A 44 -4.55 1.35 3.27
N VAL A 45 -5.02 2.44 2.71
CA VAL A 45 -4.60 3.80 3.07
C VAL A 45 -5.74 4.47 3.82
N THR A 46 -5.49 4.82 5.06
CA THR A 46 -6.42 5.58 5.89
C THR A 46 -5.97 7.03 5.96
N ILE A 47 -6.85 7.92 5.54
CA ILE A 47 -6.64 9.36 5.52
C ILE A 47 -7.61 9.99 6.50
N THR A 48 -7.12 10.67 7.52
CA THR A 48 -7.95 11.37 8.50
C THR A 48 -7.64 12.87 8.42
N ASN A 49 -8.65 13.67 8.11
CA ASN A 49 -8.52 15.12 8.11
C ASN A 49 -8.72 15.66 9.53
N THR A 50 -7.63 15.80 10.27
CA THR A 50 -7.67 16.36 11.63
C THR A 50 -7.62 17.90 11.64
N ALA A 51 -7.56 18.53 10.46
CA ALA A 51 -7.62 19.98 10.33
C ALA A 51 -9.07 20.50 10.44
N THR A 52 -9.21 21.78 10.73
CA THR A 52 -10.52 22.47 10.79
C THR A 52 -11.03 22.90 9.42
N CYS A 53 -10.23 22.75 8.37
CA CYS A 53 -10.54 23.16 7.01
C CYS A 53 -10.77 21.95 6.11
N THR A 54 -11.67 22.07 5.14
CA THR A 54 -11.93 21.06 4.11
C THR A 54 -10.74 20.94 3.14
N ILE A 55 -10.39 19.72 2.77
CA ILE A 55 -9.44 19.43 1.71
C ILE A 55 -10.21 19.19 0.42
N ASN A 56 -10.07 20.08 -0.55
CA ASN A 56 -10.72 19.98 -1.86
C ASN A 56 -9.80 19.33 -2.89
N CYS A 57 -10.39 18.73 -3.92
CA CYS A 57 -9.67 18.08 -5.02
C CYS A 57 -8.59 17.11 -4.50
N ALA A 58 -8.91 16.38 -3.43
CA ALA A 58 -7.99 15.42 -2.84
C ALA A 58 -7.74 14.26 -3.80
N SER A 59 -6.46 13.93 -3.97
CA SER A 59 -6.00 12.77 -4.74
C SER A 59 -4.87 12.07 -3.99
N LEU A 60 -4.79 10.75 -4.15
CA LEU A 60 -3.76 9.92 -3.56
C LEU A 60 -2.80 9.45 -4.65
N HIS A 61 -1.53 9.67 -4.45
CA HIS A 61 -0.45 9.15 -5.28
C HIS A 61 0.26 8.02 -4.53
N VAL A 62 0.17 6.81 -5.05
CA VAL A 62 0.80 5.63 -4.44
C VAL A 62 2.15 5.39 -5.09
N LEU A 63 3.20 5.34 -4.28
CA LEU A 63 4.57 5.06 -4.71
C LEU A 63 4.82 3.57 -4.59
N LEU A 64 4.71 2.86 -5.72
CA LEU A 64 4.93 1.43 -5.79
C LEU A 64 6.37 1.14 -6.25
N PRO A 65 7.10 0.27 -5.54
CA PRO A 65 8.39 -0.23 -5.99
C PRO A 65 8.21 -1.17 -7.20
N ARG A 66 9.28 -1.37 -7.98
CA ARG A 66 9.27 -2.25 -9.17
C ARG A 66 8.87 -3.69 -8.86
N ALA A 67 9.08 -4.12 -7.62
CA ALA A 67 8.70 -5.46 -7.18
C ALA A 67 7.18 -5.68 -7.14
N PHE A 68 6.37 -4.64 -7.28
CA PHE A 68 4.91 -4.69 -7.25
C PHE A 68 4.31 -4.32 -8.61
N CYS A 69 3.35 -5.12 -9.05
CA CYS A 69 2.48 -4.81 -10.18
C CYS A 69 1.11 -4.39 -9.63
N PHE A 70 0.67 -3.20 -10.01
CA PHE A 70 -0.65 -2.69 -9.61
C PHE A 70 -1.77 -3.40 -10.35
N ASN A 71 -2.77 -3.89 -9.62
CA ASN A 71 -3.92 -4.58 -10.17
C ASN A 71 -5.02 -3.56 -10.47
N ARG A 72 -5.20 -3.22 -11.75
CA ARG A 72 -6.25 -2.28 -12.18
C ARG A 72 -7.64 -2.80 -11.78
N GLY A 73 -8.57 -1.87 -11.57
CA GLY A 73 -9.96 -2.20 -11.21
C GLY A 73 -10.13 -2.74 -9.77
N THR A 74 -9.07 -2.72 -8.95
CA THR A 74 -9.14 -3.18 -7.54
C THR A 74 -9.19 -2.05 -6.54
N VAL A 75 -9.16 -0.80 -7.01
CA VAL A 75 -9.22 0.38 -6.14
C VAL A 75 -10.62 0.57 -5.61
N THR A 76 -10.73 0.79 -4.30
CA THR A 76 -11.97 1.28 -3.70
C THR A 76 -11.69 2.54 -2.88
N VAL A 77 -12.65 3.45 -2.86
CA VAL A 77 -12.67 4.62 -1.96
C VAL A 77 -13.92 4.52 -1.10
N ASN A 78 -13.75 4.40 0.21
CA ASN A 78 -14.84 4.15 1.16
C ASN A 78 -15.73 2.95 0.77
N GLY A 79 -15.10 1.89 0.23
CA GLY A 79 -15.78 0.68 -0.25
C GLY A 79 -16.41 0.80 -1.64
N THR A 80 -16.43 2.00 -2.25
CA THR A 80 -16.94 2.20 -3.62
C THR A 80 -15.82 1.95 -4.63
N ALA A 81 -16.06 1.04 -5.58
CA ALA A 81 -15.08 0.72 -6.62
C ALA A 81 -14.80 1.95 -7.52
N GLN A 82 -13.53 2.10 -7.88
CA GLN A 82 -13.05 3.12 -8.81
C GLN A 82 -12.49 2.41 -10.04
N GLU A 83 -13.22 2.47 -11.14
CA GLU A 83 -12.76 1.94 -12.42
C GLU A 83 -11.68 2.84 -13.03
N ASP A 84 -10.85 2.28 -13.90
CA ASP A 84 -9.82 2.98 -14.68
C ASP A 84 -8.83 3.85 -13.85
N THR A 85 -8.63 3.49 -12.59
CA THR A 85 -7.74 4.23 -11.70
C THR A 85 -6.30 3.73 -11.81
N VAL A 86 -5.35 4.66 -11.84
CA VAL A 86 -3.91 4.40 -11.83
C VAL A 86 -3.31 4.77 -10.46
N PRO A 87 -2.22 4.11 -10.01
CA PRO A 87 -1.64 4.36 -8.69
C PRO A 87 -1.13 5.80 -8.53
N GLU A 88 -0.78 6.46 -9.63
CA GLU A 88 -0.28 7.84 -9.61
C GLU A 88 -1.37 8.88 -9.36
N CYS A 89 -2.65 8.52 -9.52
CA CYS A 89 -3.76 9.45 -9.30
C CYS A 89 -5.07 8.72 -8.95
N ILE A 90 -5.26 8.43 -7.67
CA ILE A 90 -6.53 7.93 -7.15
C ILE A 90 -7.34 9.15 -6.69
N ASN A 91 -8.46 9.41 -7.36
CA ASN A 91 -9.31 10.54 -7.00
C ASN A 91 -10.10 10.24 -5.71
N ILE A 92 -9.99 11.12 -4.73
CA ILE A 92 -10.71 11.01 -3.45
C ILE A 92 -11.88 12.01 -3.40
N GLY A 93 -11.72 13.18 -4.05
CA GLY A 93 -12.69 14.25 -4.01
C GLY A 93 -12.48 15.21 -2.85
N THR A 94 -13.51 15.44 -2.06
CA THR A 94 -13.47 16.37 -0.92
C THR A 94 -13.39 15.60 0.39
N ILE A 95 -12.54 16.06 1.31
CA ILE A 95 -12.40 15.48 2.66
C ILE A 95 -12.75 16.57 3.67
N GLU A 96 -13.91 16.43 4.29
CA GLU A 96 -14.40 17.36 5.31
C GLU A 96 -13.56 17.31 6.59
N PRO A 97 -13.60 18.36 7.42
CA PRO A 97 -13.00 18.34 8.76
C PRO A 97 -13.45 17.12 9.57
N SER A 98 -12.52 16.50 10.27
CA SER A 98 -12.74 15.28 11.09
C SER A 98 -13.19 14.03 10.31
N ALA A 99 -13.31 14.11 8.98
CA ALA A 99 -13.66 12.96 8.15
C ALA A 99 -12.47 12.02 7.99
N THR A 100 -12.80 10.72 7.87
CA THR A 100 -11.84 9.66 7.54
C THR A 100 -12.23 9.03 6.21
N VAL A 101 -11.26 8.89 5.32
CA VAL A 101 -11.41 8.23 4.02
C VAL A 101 -10.49 7.01 3.99
N THR A 102 -11.05 5.87 3.55
CA THR A 102 -10.31 4.63 3.39
C THR A 102 -10.18 4.31 1.90
N VAL A 103 -8.94 4.14 1.44
CA VAL A 103 -8.64 3.71 0.07
C VAL A 103 -8.00 2.33 0.14
N THR A 104 -8.55 1.36 -0.60
CA THR A 104 -7.92 0.05 -0.76
C THR A 104 -7.49 -0.18 -2.19
N TYR A 105 -6.40 -0.92 -2.38
CA TYR A 105 -5.92 -1.36 -3.69
C TYR A 105 -5.13 -2.66 -3.55
N ARG A 106 -5.03 -3.42 -4.63
CA ARG A 106 -4.29 -4.69 -4.67
C ARG A 106 -3.08 -4.59 -5.58
N VAL A 107 -2.04 -5.30 -5.21
CA VAL A 107 -0.84 -5.47 -6.03
C VAL A 107 -0.47 -6.94 -6.12
N THR A 108 0.18 -7.32 -7.21
CA THR A 108 0.81 -8.63 -7.37
C THR A 108 2.31 -8.48 -7.13
N ILE A 109 2.91 -9.39 -6.36
CA ILE A 109 4.34 -9.42 -6.10
C ILE A 109 5.05 -10.00 -7.33
N MET A 110 5.94 -9.23 -7.97
CA MET A 110 6.64 -9.64 -9.19
C MET A 110 8.08 -10.08 -8.96
N GLU A 111 8.74 -9.58 -7.92
CA GLU A 111 10.15 -9.84 -7.66
C GLU A 111 10.37 -10.31 -6.23
N CYS A 112 11.34 -11.21 -6.06
CA CYS A 112 11.82 -11.64 -4.76
C CYS A 112 12.79 -10.60 -4.19
N LYS A 113 12.28 -9.75 -3.29
CA LYS A 113 13.07 -8.84 -2.47
C LYS A 113 12.69 -9.02 -1.03
N ARG A 114 13.64 -9.39 -0.17
CA ARG A 114 13.40 -9.72 1.23
C ARG A 114 12.51 -8.69 1.95
N TYR A 115 12.75 -7.41 1.69
CA TYR A 115 11.94 -6.30 2.21
C TYR A 115 11.63 -5.32 1.10
N THR A 116 10.40 -4.88 1.05
CA THR A 116 9.92 -3.89 0.09
C THR A 116 9.03 -2.89 0.80
N TYR A 117 9.14 -1.62 0.45
CA TYR A 117 8.42 -0.54 1.09
C TYR A 117 7.50 0.13 0.08
N THR A 118 6.27 0.40 0.49
CA THR A 118 5.34 1.27 -0.23
C THR A 118 4.99 2.49 0.62
N LYS A 119 4.59 3.54 -0.04
CA LYS A 119 4.24 4.83 0.54
C LYS A 119 3.16 5.48 -0.29
N ALA A 120 2.32 6.29 0.32
CA ALA A 120 1.35 7.11 -0.36
C ALA A 120 1.54 8.60 -0.05
N ILE A 121 1.11 9.46 -0.97
CA ILE A 121 1.15 10.91 -0.81
C ILE A 121 -0.24 11.45 -1.10
N LEU A 122 -0.87 12.07 -0.11
CA LEU A 122 -2.10 12.81 -0.29
C LEU A 122 -1.78 14.20 -0.84
N ARG A 123 -2.47 14.58 -1.91
CA ARG A 123 -2.42 15.91 -2.50
C ARG A 123 -3.82 16.51 -2.50
N GLY A 124 -3.92 17.81 -2.36
CA GLY A 124 -5.20 18.51 -2.39
C GLY A 124 -5.02 20.00 -2.19
N VAL A 125 -6.13 20.71 -2.05
CA VAL A 125 -6.16 22.15 -1.80
C VAL A 125 -6.98 22.41 -0.54
N VAL A 126 -6.39 23.08 0.42
CA VAL A 126 -7.09 23.54 1.61
C VAL A 126 -7.42 25.02 1.42
N CYS A 127 -8.70 25.35 1.61
CA CYS A 127 -9.16 26.74 1.63
C CYS A 127 -9.25 27.18 3.10
N CYS A 128 -8.30 28.02 3.54
CA CYS A 128 -8.24 28.52 4.91
C CYS A 128 -8.13 30.05 4.86
N CYS A 129 -9.03 30.76 5.54
CA CYS A 129 -9.02 32.23 5.64
C CYS A 129 -8.93 32.93 4.27
N CYS A 130 -9.71 32.47 3.28
CA CYS A 130 -9.76 32.99 1.90
C CYS A 130 -8.48 32.78 1.07
N GLU A 131 -7.53 31.96 1.54
CA GLU A 131 -6.36 31.56 0.77
C GLU A 131 -6.42 30.06 0.43
N ASN A 132 -6.16 29.73 -0.83
CA ASN A 132 -6.02 28.36 -1.29
C ASN A 132 -4.55 27.92 -1.12
N LYS A 133 -4.32 26.91 -0.29
CA LYS A 133 -2.99 26.32 -0.08
C LYS A 133 -2.95 24.88 -0.59
N ASN A 134 -1.97 24.57 -1.42
CA ASN A 134 -1.71 23.20 -1.82
C ASN A 134 -1.17 22.40 -0.62
N VAL A 135 -1.72 21.23 -0.38
CA VAL A 135 -1.23 20.28 0.62
C VAL A 135 -0.61 19.07 -0.06
N CYS A 136 0.46 18.56 0.55
CA CYS A 136 1.18 17.39 0.09
C CYS A 136 1.65 16.63 1.34
N ILE A 137 0.94 15.56 1.70
CA ILE A 137 1.13 14.86 2.97
C ILE A 137 1.55 13.43 2.68
N PRO A 138 2.79 13.06 3.03
CA PRO A 138 3.27 11.70 2.89
C PRO A 138 2.72 10.82 4.01
N SER A 139 2.48 9.55 3.69
CA SER A 139 2.19 8.50 4.67
C SER A 139 3.46 8.01 5.38
N ASN A 140 3.26 7.12 6.35
CA ASN A 140 4.32 6.21 6.81
C ASN A 140 4.82 5.33 5.66
N ASN A 141 5.98 4.70 5.84
CA ASN A 141 6.42 3.60 5.01
C ASN A 141 5.75 2.30 5.49
N CYS A 142 5.06 1.60 4.61
CA CYS A 142 4.55 0.27 4.88
C CYS A 142 5.56 -0.75 4.36
N CYS A 143 6.08 -1.58 5.26
CA CYS A 143 7.07 -2.60 4.95
C CYS A 143 6.38 -3.94 4.74
N LEU A 144 6.69 -4.62 3.64
CA LEU A 144 6.27 -5.98 3.36
C LEU A 144 7.50 -6.87 3.23
N GLN A 145 7.52 -7.97 3.96
CA GLN A 145 8.50 -9.03 3.79
C GLN A 145 8.06 -9.96 2.66
N ILE A 146 8.96 -10.24 1.70
CA ILE A 146 8.68 -11.17 0.63
C ILE A 146 9.44 -12.47 0.88
N CYS A 147 8.70 -13.56 1.01
CA CYS A 147 9.26 -14.91 1.17
C CYS A 147 9.71 -15.42 -0.19
N CYS A 148 11.01 -15.57 -0.35
CA CYS A 148 11.67 -15.97 -1.59
C CYS A 148 11.85 -17.49 -1.73
N CYS A 149 11.27 -18.29 -0.85
CA CYS A 149 11.43 -19.75 -0.87
C CYS A 149 10.63 -20.37 -2.02
N CYS A 150 11.18 -20.35 -3.23
CA CYS A 150 10.90 -21.36 -4.26
C CYS A 150 11.90 -22.50 -4.07
N GLY A 151 11.87 -23.16 -2.93
CA GLY A 151 12.65 -24.38 -2.67
C GLY A 151 11.68 -25.53 -2.57
N ASN A 152 11.70 -26.44 -3.56
CA ASN A 152 11.20 -27.78 -3.43
C ASN A 152 11.80 -28.39 -2.16
N SER A 153 11.10 -28.33 -1.06
CA SER A 153 11.33 -29.28 0.03
C SER A 153 10.67 -30.58 -0.39
N THR A 154 11.33 -31.31 -1.28
CA THR A 154 11.16 -32.75 -1.36
C THR A 154 11.82 -33.29 -0.08
N THR A 155 11.08 -33.32 1.00
CA THR A 155 11.42 -34.11 2.16
C THR A 155 11.27 -35.56 1.69
N THR A 156 12.37 -36.15 1.23
CA THR A 156 12.50 -37.60 1.11
C THR A 156 12.51 -38.09 2.54
N GLU A 157 11.36 -38.52 3.01
CA GLU A 157 11.23 -39.32 4.22
C GLU A 157 12.01 -40.60 3.96
N THR A 158 13.27 -40.65 4.38
CA THR A 158 14.02 -41.90 4.53
C THR A 158 13.42 -42.61 5.72
N THR A 159 12.53 -43.55 5.44
CA THR A 159 12.06 -44.54 6.39
C THR A 159 13.29 -45.27 6.96
N PRO A 160 13.53 -45.26 8.29
CA PRO A 160 14.62 -46.04 8.86
C PRO A 160 14.31 -47.54 8.68
N THR A 161 15.12 -48.22 7.87
CA THR A 161 15.11 -49.67 7.73
C THR A 161 15.53 -50.26 9.08
N THR A 162 14.63 -50.92 9.75
CA THR A 162 14.88 -51.71 10.95
C THR A 162 15.89 -52.81 10.61
N PRO A 163 17.02 -52.96 11.30
CA PRO A 163 17.92 -54.06 11.08
C PRO A 163 17.26 -55.37 11.55
N GLU A 164 17.16 -56.32 10.63
CA GLU A 164 16.71 -57.67 10.86
C GLU A 164 17.68 -58.37 11.82
N ALA A 165 17.14 -58.94 12.91
CA ALA A 165 17.92 -59.67 13.90
C ALA A 165 18.42 -61.00 13.31
N PRO A 166 19.64 -61.49 13.64
CA PRO A 166 20.16 -62.75 13.13
C PRO A 166 19.46 -63.92 13.76
N ASN A 167 18.93 -64.77 12.89
CA ASN A 167 18.30 -66.04 13.24
C ASN A 167 19.36 -67.07 13.69
N THR A 168 19.46 -67.33 15.00
CA THR A 168 20.30 -68.37 15.56
C THR A 168 19.51 -69.71 15.48
N GLY A 169 19.76 -70.49 14.41
CA GLY A 169 19.37 -71.81 14.35
C GLY A 169 20.20 -72.72 15.28
N THR A 170 19.54 -73.46 16.16
CA THR A 170 20.18 -74.51 16.98
C THR A 170 19.63 -75.81 16.53
N THR A 171 20.53 -76.70 16.21
CA THR A 171 20.36 -78.13 15.95
C THR A 171 19.81 -78.88 17.12
#